data_bc580c4eda56a99f795cd7435fe41446
#
_entry.id   bc580c4eda56a99f795cd7435fe41446
#
_cell.length_a   1.000
_cell.length_b   1.000
_cell.length_c   1.000
_cell.angle_alpha   90.00
_cell.angle_beta   90.00
_cell.angle_gamma   90.00
#
_symmetry.space_group_name_H-M   'P 1'
#
loop_
_entity.id
_entity.type
_entity.pdbx_description
1 polymer ?
#
loop_
_entity_poly.entity_id
_entity_poly.type
_entity_poly.pdbx_seq_one_letter_code
_entity_poly.pdbx_strand_id
1 'polypeptide(L)'
;SDCLVGSEMCIRDRVETVYIPEEDRGTLCISSQVGCTLTCSFCHTGTQRLVRNLTVGEICIQILLAMDELGEWPAGKLNRKLTNIVLMGMGEPLFNYENVAKAMKIVMSGDGIGISKRRITLSTSGIVPEIIRCGEDLGVNLAISLHAVNDTLRNELVPINRKYNLQALIDAVRNLSLIHI
;
A
#
# COMPACT_ATOMS: atom_id res chain seq x y z
N SER A 1 -13.35 -14.73 10.80
CA SER A 1 -12.60 -13.72 10.05
C SER A 1 -11.63 -14.45 9.16
N ASP A 2 -12.00 -14.59 7.90
CA ASP A 2 -11.22 -15.35 6.93
C ASP A 2 -10.10 -14.46 6.41
N CYS A 3 -8.90 -14.75 6.89
CA CYS A 3 -7.66 -14.14 6.44
C CYS A 3 -7.21 -14.90 5.20
N LEU A 4 -7.26 -14.32 4.02
CA LEU A 4 -6.62 -14.88 2.83
C LEU A 4 -5.11 -14.69 3.01
N VAL A 5 -4.40 -15.75 3.36
CA VAL A 5 -2.98 -15.72 3.63
C VAL A 5 -2.22 -16.38 2.48
N GLY A 6 -1.34 -15.59 1.86
CA GLY A 6 -0.18 -16.08 1.16
C GLY A 6 -0.37 -16.61 -0.26
N SER A 7 -0.13 -15.77 -1.27
CA SER A 7 0.22 -16.28 -2.59
C SER A 7 1.71 -16.63 -2.65
N GLU A 8 2.05 -17.91 -2.89
CA GLU A 8 3.42 -18.31 -3.26
C GLU A 8 3.68 -17.88 -4.69
N MET A 9 4.70 -17.05 -4.88
CA MET A 9 5.16 -16.68 -6.22
C MET A 9 6.30 -17.59 -6.69
N CYS A 10 6.49 -17.71 -8.01
CA CYS A 10 7.32 -18.71 -8.68
C CYS A 10 8.80 -18.88 -8.23
N ILE A 11 9.28 -18.10 -7.26
CA ILE A 11 10.66 -18.13 -6.74
C ILE A 11 10.76 -18.37 -5.23
N ARG A 12 9.78 -19.03 -4.63
CA ARG A 12 9.68 -19.32 -3.17
C ARG A 12 9.57 -18.11 -2.26
N ASP A 13 9.32 -16.94 -2.81
CA ASP A 13 9.03 -15.74 -2.03
C ASP A 13 7.55 -15.72 -1.64
N ARG A 14 7.27 -15.34 -0.40
CA ARG A 14 5.90 -15.20 0.10
C ARG A 14 5.61 -13.74 0.41
N VAL A 15 4.42 -13.30 0.04
CA VAL A 15 3.85 -12.04 0.49
C VAL A 15 2.49 -12.28 1.10
N GLU A 16 2.14 -11.45 2.05
CA GLU A 16 0.85 -11.52 2.74
C GLU A 16 -0.15 -10.59 2.07
N THR A 17 -1.36 -11.11 1.87
CA THR A 17 -2.51 -10.36 1.40
C THR A 17 -3.68 -10.69 2.30
N VAL A 18 -4.34 -9.68 2.86
CA VAL A 18 -5.38 -9.85 3.88
C VAL A 18 -6.66 -9.19 3.43
N TYR A 19 -7.74 -9.97 3.33
CA TYR A 19 -9.08 -9.44 3.11
C TYR A 19 -9.77 -9.19 4.45
N ILE A 20 -10.33 -8.00 4.63
CA ILE A 20 -11.00 -7.54 5.84
C ILE A 20 -12.46 -7.24 5.47
N PRO A 21 -13.39 -8.17 5.75
CA PRO A 21 -14.82 -7.94 5.52
C PRO A 21 -15.41 -7.03 6.59
N GLU A 22 -16.25 -6.10 6.17
CA GLU A 22 -17.13 -5.27 7.01
C GLU A 22 -18.56 -5.32 6.43
N GLU A 23 -19.56 -4.79 7.15
CA GLU A 23 -20.95 -4.87 6.71
C GLU A 23 -21.19 -4.24 5.33
N ASP A 24 -20.64 -3.04 5.09
CA ASP A 24 -20.84 -2.26 3.86
C ASP A 24 -19.61 -2.18 2.95
N ARG A 25 -18.49 -2.77 3.36
CA ARG A 25 -17.23 -2.73 2.59
C ARG A 25 -16.37 -3.94 2.84
N GLY A 26 -15.55 -4.27 1.82
CA GLY A 26 -14.46 -5.21 1.95
C GLY A 26 -13.16 -4.53 1.58
N THR A 27 -12.19 -4.55 2.48
CA THR A 27 -10.88 -3.93 2.29
C THR A 27 -9.83 -5.00 2.07
N LEU A 28 -9.06 -4.90 0.98
CA LEU A 28 -7.92 -5.75 0.73
C LEU A 28 -6.63 -5.02 1.08
N CYS A 29 -5.87 -5.59 1.99
CA CYS A 29 -4.52 -5.16 2.31
C CYS A 29 -3.54 -5.91 1.43
N ILE A 30 -2.78 -5.19 0.61
CA ILE A 30 -1.81 -5.76 -0.35
C ILE A 30 -0.38 -5.35 -0.01
N SER A 31 0.56 -6.19 -0.45
CA SER A 31 2.00 -6.00 -0.29
C SER A 31 2.62 -5.34 -1.52
N SER A 32 3.74 -4.63 -1.31
CA SER A 32 4.51 -3.95 -2.36
C SER A 32 5.94 -4.48 -2.53
N GLN A 33 6.47 -5.18 -1.52
CA GLN A 33 7.82 -5.75 -1.53
C GLN A 33 7.80 -7.13 -0.88
N VAL A 34 8.77 -7.96 -1.17
CA VAL A 34 9.10 -9.16 -0.39
C VAL A 34 10.11 -8.75 0.68
N GLY A 35 9.69 -8.76 1.94
CA GLY A 35 10.39 -8.08 3.03
C GLY A 35 10.16 -6.57 3.02
N CYS A 36 11.05 -5.80 3.62
CA CYS A 36 10.93 -4.33 3.63
C CYS A 36 12.28 -3.66 3.52
N THR A 37 12.32 -2.53 2.80
CA THR A 37 13.49 -1.65 2.72
C THR A 37 13.78 -0.95 4.05
N LEU A 38 12.74 -0.75 4.87
CA LEU A 38 12.83 -0.05 6.16
C LEU A 38 12.87 -1.05 7.32
N THR A 39 13.58 -0.67 8.39
CA THR A 39 13.74 -1.45 9.61
C THR A 39 12.99 -0.80 10.78
N CYS A 40 11.72 -0.47 10.56
CA CYS A 40 10.87 0.13 11.60
C CYS A 40 10.72 -0.83 12.79
N SER A 41 11.03 -0.37 13.99
CA SER A 41 11.11 -1.22 15.19
C SER A 41 9.75 -1.75 15.66
N PHE A 42 8.65 -1.10 15.30
CA PHE A 42 7.28 -1.53 15.62
C PHE A 42 6.70 -2.54 14.62
N CYS A 43 7.37 -2.77 13.49
CA CYS A 43 6.83 -3.53 12.36
C CYS A 43 7.51 -4.90 12.24
N HIS A 44 6.71 -5.99 12.21
CA HIS A 44 7.25 -7.34 12.02
C HIS A 44 7.97 -7.46 10.67
N THR A 45 7.40 -6.93 9.59
CA THR A 45 8.06 -6.92 8.27
C THR A 45 9.39 -6.14 8.29
N GLY A 46 9.54 -5.15 9.18
CA GLY A 46 10.80 -4.42 9.38
C GLY A 46 11.95 -5.29 9.89
N THR A 47 11.68 -6.47 10.45
CA THR A 47 12.69 -7.48 10.83
C THR A 47 13.13 -8.35 9.66
N GLN A 48 12.39 -8.34 8.57
CA GLN A 48 12.65 -9.11 7.36
C GLN A 48 13.45 -8.24 6.37
N ARG A 49 14.60 -8.73 5.96
CA ARG A 49 15.39 -8.03 4.95
C ARG A 49 14.62 -7.94 3.64
N LEU A 50 14.77 -6.82 2.94
CA LEU A 50 14.27 -6.70 1.57
C LEU A 50 14.92 -7.79 0.70
N VAL A 51 14.09 -8.59 0.07
CA VAL A 51 14.51 -9.53 -0.98
C VAL A 51 14.42 -8.84 -2.33
N ARG A 52 13.24 -8.29 -2.66
CA ARG A 52 13.00 -7.55 -3.90
C ARG A 52 11.71 -6.73 -3.87
N ASN A 53 11.60 -5.84 -4.81
CA ASN A 53 10.35 -5.17 -5.15
C ASN A 53 9.40 -6.14 -5.88
N LEU A 54 8.10 -6.03 -5.63
CA LEU A 54 7.09 -6.70 -6.44
C LEU A 54 6.94 -5.99 -7.79
N THR A 55 6.74 -6.78 -8.82
CA THR A 55 6.41 -6.28 -10.16
C THR A 55 4.97 -5.79 -10.22
N VAL A 56 4.62 -5.08 -11.29
CA VAL A 56 3.24 -4.63 -11.56
C VAL A 56 2.26 -5.80 -11.56
N GLY A 57 2.61 -6.90 -12.23
CA GLY A 57 1.78 -8.10 -12.29
C GLY A 57 1.57 -8.74 -10.92
N GLU A 58 2.63 -8.83 -10.11
CA GLU A 58 2.55 -9.38 -8.75
C GLU A 58 1.73 -8.53 -7.79
N ILE A 59 1.69 -7.23 -7.97
CA ILE A 59 0.81 -6.34 -7.20
C ILE A 59 -0.65 -6.54 -7.64
N CYS A 60 -0.91 -6.61 -8.95
CA CYS A 60 -2.26 -6.81 -9.48
C CYS A 60 -2.81 -8.20 -9.18
N ILE A 61 -1.99 -9.25 -9.23
CA ILE A 61 -2.46 -10.63 -9.00
C ILE A 61 -2.98 -10.84 -7.58
N GLN A 62 -2.46 -10.14 -6.57
CA GLN A 62 -2.99 -10.19 -5.21
C GLN A 62 -4.47 -9.80 -5.19
N ILE A 63 -4.85 -8.79 -5.98
CA ILE A 63 -6.23 -8.30 -6.07
C ILE A 63 -7.09 -9.30 -6.85
N LEU A 64 -6.58 -9.81 -7.97
CA LEU A 64 -7.32 -10.77 -8.80
C LEU A 64 -7.57 -12.09 -8.06
N LEU A 65 -6.59 -12.60 -7.31
CA LEU A 65 -6.76 -13.80 -6.48
C LEU A 65 -7.82 -13.57 -5.39
N ALA A 66 -7.79 -12.43 -4.71
CA ALA A 66 -8.81 -12.11 -3.72
C ALA A 66 -10.22 -11.99 -4.37
N MET A 67 -10.32 -11.41 -5.56
CA MET A 67 -11.59 -11.33 -6.29
C MET A 67 -12.09 -12.71 -6.72
N ASP A 68 -11.19 -13.61 -7.13
CA ASP A 68 -11.53 -14.99 -7.50
C ASP A 68 -12.05 -15.77 -6.29
N GLU A 69 -11.36 -15.71 -5.16
CA GLU A 69 -11.79 -16.33 -3.89
C GLU A 69 -13.14 -15.77 -3.37
N LEU A 70 -13.42 -14.50 -3.62
CA LEU A 70 -14.70 -13.89 -3.27
C LEU A 70 -15.83 -14.20 -4.27
N GLY A 71 -15.50 -14.89 -5.37
CA GLY A 71 -16.45 -15.17 -6.46
C GLY A 71 -16.81 -13.95 -7.30
N GLU A 72 -15.93 -12.94 -7.36
CA GLU A 72 -16.14 -11.69 -8.11
C GLU A 72 -15.43 -11.69 -9.47
N TRP A 73 -14.66 -12.69 -9.79
CA TRP A 73 -13.96 -12.81 -11.05
C TRP A 73 -14.49 -14.00 -11.88
N PRO A 74 -14.81 -13.81 -13.16
CA PRO A 74 -14.81 -12.60 -14.00
C PRO A 74 -16.09 -11.74 -13.90
N ALA A 75 -16.79 -11.83 -12.80
CA ALA A 75 -18.12 -11.24 -12.61
C ALA A 75 -18.17 -9.71 -12.72
N GLY A 76 -19.35 -9.21 -13.07
CA GLY A 76 -19.60 -7.79 -13.26
C GLY A 76 -19.59 -6.97 -11.95
N LYS A 77 -19.67 -5.65 -12.13
CA LYS A 77 -19.53 -4.63 -11.06
C LYS A 77 -20.70 -4.59 -10.03
N LEU A 78 -21.72 -5.42 -10.17
CA LEU A 78 -22.85 -5.46 -9.26
C LEU A 78 -22.56 -6.33 -8.04
N ASN A 79 -22.76 -5.79 -6.85
CA ASN A 79 -22.53 -6.44 -5.55
C ASN A 79 -21.07 -6.80 -5.22
N ARG A 80 -20.14 -5.88 -5.49
CA ARG A 80 -18.74 -6.08 -5.09
C ARG A 80 -18.58 -6.19 -3.59
N LYS A 81 -17.97 -7.30 -3.15
CA LYS A 81 -17.48 -7.49 -1.78
C LYS A 81 -16.15 -6.76 -1.58
N LEU A 82 -15.24 -6.83 -2.58
CA LEU A 82 -13.98 -6.10 -2.58
C LEU A 82 -14.20 -4.66 -3.06
N THR A 83 -14.25 -3.73 -2.13
CA THR A 83 -14.56 -2.33 -2.41
C THR A 83 -13.38 -1.39 -2.23
N ASN A 84 -12.43 -1.72 -1.36
CA ASN A 84 -11.31 -0.86 -0.97
C ASN A 84 -9.97 -1.61 -1.04
N ILE A 85 -8.91 -0.88 -1.35
CA ILE A 85 -7.54 -1.41 -1.35
C ILE A 85 -6.68 -0.53 -0.44
N VAL A 86 -5.86 -1.16 0.39
CA VAL A 86 -4.84 -0.48 1.19
C VAL A 86 -3.47 -1.11 0.95
N LEU A 87 -2.47 -0.29 0.63
CA LEU A 87 -1.08 -0.73 0.52
C LEU A 87 -0.43 -0.64 1.91
N MET A 88 -0.86 -1.55 2.80
CA MET A 88 -0.42 -1.64 4.20
C MET A 88 0.11 -3.03 4.57
N GLY A 89 0.37 -3.87 3.56
CA GLY A 89 1.01 -5.17 3.71
C GLY A 89 2.53 -5.06 3.83
N MET A 90 3.24 -6.00 3.25
CA MET A 90 4.71 -6.04 3.31
C MET A 90 5.34 -4.98 2.40
N GLY A 91 6.37 -4.31 2.93
CA GLY A 91 7.18 -3.36 2.19
C GLY A 91 6.78 -1.90 2.37
N GLU A 92 7.65 -1.01 1.88
CA GLU A 92 7.39 0.43 1.76
C GLU A 92 6.99 0.73 0.31
N PRO A 93 5.72 1.06 0.03
CA PRO A 93 5.24 1.24 -1.34
C PRO A 93 5.99 2.31 -2.13
N LEU A 94 6.43 3.38 -1.45
CA LEU A 94 7.13 4.47 -2.11
C LEU A 94 8.57 4.13 -2.50
N PHE A 95 9.17 3.07 -1.95
CA PHE A 95 10.43 2.53 -2.47
C PHE A 95 10.24 1.59 -3.68
N ASN A 96 9.00 1.22 -3.97
CA ASN A 96 8.62 0.51 -5.20
C ASN A 96 7.67 1.35 -6.07
N TYR A 97 7.83 2.67 -6.04
CA TYR A 97 6.85 3.60 -6.59
C TYR A 97 6.47 3.33 -8.04
N GLU A 98 7.44 3.08 -8.92
CA GLU A 98 7.18 2.85 -10.35
C GLU A 98 6.21 1.69 -10.61
N ASN A 99 6.42 0.56 -9.93
CA ASN A 99 5.55 -0.60 -10.07
C ASN A 99 4.19 -0.37 -9.39
N VAL A 100 4.20 0.24 -8.20
CA VAL A 100 2.97 0.57 -7.46
C VAL A 100 2.10 1.54 -8.28
N ALA A 101 2.68 2.61 -8.82
CA ALA A 101 1.94 3.58 -9.61
C ALA A 101 1.32 2.96 -10.87
N LYS A 102 2.07 2.13 -11.60
CA LYS A 102 1.56 1.41 -12.77
C LYS A 102 0.45 0.44 -12.39
N ALA A 103 0.62 -0.32 -11.31
CA ALA A 103 -0.41 -1.24 -10.82
C ALA A 103 -1.68 -0.50 -10.42
N MET A 104 -1.57 0.61 -9.68
CA MET A 104 -2.73 1.39 -9.27
C MET A 104 -3.46 2.04 -10.46
N LYS A 105 -2.74 2.46 -11.51
CA LYS A 105 -3.38 2.94 -12.75
C LYS A 105 -4.20 1.82 -13.43
N ILE A 106 -3.71 0.58 -13.46
CA ILE A 106 -4.48 -0.57 -13.97
C ILE A 106 -5.70 -0.84 -13.08
N VAL A 107 -5.52 -0.80 -11.76
CA VAL A 107 -6.60 -1.03 -10.78
C VAL A 107 -7.71 0.01 -10.90
N MET A 108 -7.35 1.26 -11.17
CA MET A 108 -8.30 2.37 -11.31
C MET A 108 -8.95 2.43 -12.70
N SER A 109 -8.33 1.84 -13.72
CA SER A 109 -8.85 1.86 -15.10
C SER A 109 -10.22 1.22 -15.20
N GLY A 110 -11.12 1.81 -15.99
CA GLY A 110 -12.42 1.22 -16.30
C GLY A 110 -12.33 -0.08 -17.10
N ASP A 111 -11.27 -0.23 -17.90
CA ASP A 111 -10.95 -1.43 -18.67
C ASP A 111 -10.16 -2.46 -17.83
N GLY A 112 -9.73 -2.08 -16.63
CA GLY A 112 -9.07 -2.93 -15.66
C GLY A 112 -10.02 -3.38 -14.55
N ILE A 113 -9.56 -3.30 -13.29
CA ILE A 113 -10.34 -3.71 -12.12
C ILE A 113 -11.46 -2.71 -11.80
N GLY A 114 -11.25 -1.41 -12.08
CA GLY A 114 -12.26 -0.37 -11.95
C GLY A 114 -12.57 0.05 -10.51
N ILE A 115 -11.58 0.05 -9.61
CA ILE A 115 -11.71 0.58 -8.25
C ILE A 115 -11.38 2.07 -8.26
N SER A 116 -12.28 2.89 -7.71
CA SER A 116 -12.10 4.34 -7.66
C SER A 116 -10.87 4.73 -6.82
N LYS A 117 -10.13 5.76 -7.25
CA LYS A 117 -8.99 6.32 -6.49
C LYS A 117 -9.31 6.67 -5.04
N ARG A 118 -10.55 7.08 -4.75
CA ARG A 118 -11.04 7.39 -3.39
C ARG A 118 -11.15 6.16 -2.48
N ARG A 119 -11.10 4.96 -3.06
CA ARG A 119 -11.16 3.68 -2.36
C ARG A 119 -9.80 3.00 -2.27
N ILE A 120 -8.74 3.68 -2.66
CA ILE A 120 -7.35 3.22 -2.57
C ILE A 120 -6.63 4.10 -1.57
N THR A 121 -5.95 3.47 -0.60
CA THR A 121 -5.09 4.16 0.36
C THR A 121 -3.67 3.61 0.26
N LEU A 122 -2.73 4.49 -0.02
CA LEU A 122 -1.31 4.18 0.03
C LEU A 122 -0.76 4.61 1.40
N SER A 123 -0.15 3.67 2.13
CA SER A 123 0.52 3.97 3.39
C SER A 123 2.02 4.12 3.16
N THR A 124 2.64 5.06 3.88
CA THR A 124 4.09 5.28 3.83
C THR A 124 4.66 5.70 5.18
N SER A 125 5.89 5.32 5.40
CA SER A 125 6.68 5.79 6.55
C SER A 125 7.25 7.19 6.37
N GLY A 126 7.13 7.78 5.16
CA GLY A 126 7.50 9.17 4.92
C GLY A 126 8.65 9.38 3.95
N ILE A 127 8.57 8.83 2.75
CA ILE A 127 9.51 9.11 1.66
C ILE A 127 9.09 10.41 0.97
N VAL A 128 9.49 11.55 1.54
CA VAL A 128 8.98 12.88 1.19
C VAL A 128 8.94 13.18 -0.31
N PRO A 129 9.99 12.96 -1.12
CA PRO A 129 9.92 13.23 -2.56
C PRO A 129 8.83 12.43 -3.27
N GLU A 130 8.67 11.16 -2.91
CA GLU A 130 7.69 10.27 -3.54
C GLU A 130 6.27 10.52 -3.05
N ILE A 131 6.09 11.08 -1.85
CA ILE A 131 4.80 11.56 -1.35
C ILE A 131 4.23 12.60 -2.30
N ILE A 132 5.02 13.62 -2.64
CA ILE A 132 4.61 14.70 -3.55
C ILE A 132 4.23 14.11 -4.91
N ARG A 133 5.11 13.30 -5.47
CA ARG A 133 4.90 12.64 -6.75
C ARG A 133 3.65 11.75 -6.75
N CYS A 134 3.40 11.00 -5.68
CA CYS A 134 2.20 10.16 -5.56
C CYS A 134 0.90 10.98 -5.59
N GLY A 135 0.90 12.15 -4.96
CA GLY A 135 -0.26 13.05 -4.98
C GLY A 135 -0.57 13.57 -6.38
N GLU A 136 0.46 13.95 -7.14
CA GLU A 136 0.33 14.45 -8.51
C GLU A 136 -0.09 13.34 -9.50
N ASP A 137 0.56 12.18 -9.43
CA ASP A 137 0.41 11.10 -10.41
C ASP A 137 -0.86 10.25 -10.22
N LEU A 138 -1.25 9.98 -8.97
CA LEU A 138 -2.30 9.00 -8.64
C LEU A 138 -3.53 9.64 -8.01
N GLY A 139 -3.35 10.60 -7.11
CA GLY A 139 -4.43 11.23 -6.36
C GLY A 139 -5.26 10.25 -5.53
N VAL A 140 -4.63 9.17 -5.06
CA VAL A 140 -5.21 8.22 -4.07
C VAL A 140 -5.10 8.77 -2.67
N ASN A 141 -5.83 8.18 -1.71
CA ASN A 141 -5.66 8.56 -0.30
C ASN A 141 -4.26 8.20 0.19
N LEU A 142 -3.71 9.05 1.04
CA LEU A 142 -2.41 8.82 1.67
C LEU A 142 -2.58 8.63 3.17
N ALA A 143 -1.95 7.60 3.72
CA ALA A 143 -1.82 7.36 5.14
C ALA A 143 -0.35 7.45 5.55
N ILE A 144 -0.07 8.21 6.60
CA ILE A 144 1.29 8.38 7.11
C ILE A 144 1.47 7.58 8.41
N SER A 145 2.45 6.69 8.42
CA SER A 145 2.92 6.00 9.62
C SER A 145 3.72 6.98 10.50
N LEU A 146 3.00 7.79 11.30
CA LEU A 146 3.62 8.86 12.08
C LEU A 146 4.37 8.34 13.30
N HIS A 147 3.71 7.53 14.13
CA HIS A 147 4.17 6.81 15.32
C HIS A 147 4.79 7.67 16.44
N ALA A 148 5.30 8.85 16.18
CA ALA A 148 5.82 9.77 17.19
C ALA A 148 5.65 11.22 16.74
N VAL A 149 5.53 12.13 17.72
CA VAL A 149 5.34 13.58 17.51
C VAL A 149 6.62 14.40 17.73
N ASN A 150 7.74 13.72 17.96
CA ASN A 150 9.07 14.35 18.07
C ASN A 150 10.10 13.51 17.30
N ASP A 151 11.12 14.16 16.75
CA ASP A 151 12.12 13.53 15.92
C ASP A 151 12.99 12.53 16.67
N THR A 152 13.27 12.75 17.95
CA THR A 152 14.10 11.83 18.74
C THR A 152 13.47 10.44 18.80
N LEU A 153 12.24 10.35 19.26
CA LEU A 153 11.51 9.08 19.32
C LEU A 153 11.23 8.51 17.93
N ARG A 154 10.88 9.38 16.96
CA ARG A 154 10.59 8.92 15.59
C ARG A 154 11.83 8.35 14.90
N ASN A 155 13.02 8.88 15.17
CA ASN A 155 14.29 8.34 14.66
C ASN A 155 14.57 6.90 15.14
N GLU A 156 14.07 6.54 16.31
CA GLU A 156 14.18 5.18 16.86
C GLU A 156 13.13 4.24 16.27
N LEU A 157 11.88 4.71 16.17
CA LEU A 157 10.76 3.89 15.68
C LEU A 157 10.73 3.76 14.16
N VAL A 158 11.03 4.85 13.45
CA VAL A 158 10.91 4.99 11.99
C VAL A 158 12.21 5.55 11.43
N PRO A 159 13.21 4.72 11.14
CA PRO A 159 14.57 5.18 10.79
C PRO A 159 14.68 6.14 9.61
N ILE A 160 13.73 6.13 8.67
CA ILE A 160 13.69 7.07 7.54
C ILE A 160 13.54 8.54 8.01
N ASN A 161 13.07 8.78 9.22
CA ASN A 161 12.96 10.11 9.80
C ASN A 161 14.31 10.84 9.91
N ARG A 162 15.41 10.08 10.02
CA ARG A 162 16.77 10.66 10.00
C ARG A 162 17.09 11.34 8.68
N LYS A 163 16.45 10.89 7.59
CA LYS A 163 16.59 11.48 6.25
C LYS A 163 15.55 12.55 5.98
N TYR A 164 14.32 12.31 6.41
CA TYR A 164 13.18 13.21 6.25
C TYR A 164 12.52 13.40 7.60
N ASN A 165 12.87 14.50 8.31
CA ASN A 165 12.38 14.80 9.64
C ASN A 165 10.87 15.14 9.62
N LEU A 166 10.27 15.23 10.82
CA LEU A 166 8.84 15.52 10.97
C LEU A 166 8.41 16.80 10.25
N GLN A 167 9.24 17.86 10.31
CA GLN A 167 8.90 19.12 9.65
C GLN A 167 8.78 18.94 8.14
N ALA A 168 9.77 18.31 7.49
CA ALA A 168 9.74 18.03 6.06
C ALA A 168 8.56 17.15 5.67
N LEU A 169 8.23 16.14 6.49
CA LEU A 169 7.10 15.26 6.27
C LEU A 169 5.76 16.02 6.36
N ILE A 170 5.59 16.84 7.41
CA ILE A 170 4.37 17.63 7.62
C ILE A 170 4.19 18.64 6.49
N ASP A 171 5.25 19.31 6.07
CA ASP A 171 5.20 20.28 4.99
C ASP A 171 4.81 19.60 3.65
N ALA A 172 5.36 18.43 3.35
CA ALA A 172 4.97 17.65 2.19
C ALA A 172 3.47 17.27 2.21
N VAL A 173 3.00 16.79 3.37
CA VAL A 173 1.59 16.41 3.54
C VAL A 173 0.66 17.62 3.47
N ARG A 174 1.04 18.77 4.04
CA ARG A 174 0.25 20.01 3.94
C ARG A 174 0.13 20.49 2.50
N ASN A 175 1.21 20.43 1.75
CA ASN A 175 1.20 20.80 0.33
C ASN A 175 0.30 19.89 -0.52
N LEU A 176 0.19 18.61 -0.14
CA LEU A 176 -0.77 17.68 -0.76
C LEU A 176 -2.20 17.90 -0.29
N SER A 177 -2.38 18.27 0.98
CA SER A 177 -3.67 18.40 1.65
C SER A 177 -4.55 19.53 1.09
N LEU A 178 -3.99 20.46 0.37
CA LEU A 178 -4.80 21.38 -0.46
C LEU A 178 -5.57 20.65 -1.56
N ILE A 179 -5.31 19.35 -1.74
CA ILE A 179 -5.93 18.53 -2.76
C ILE A 179 -6.78 17.38 -2.19
N HIS A 180 -6.39 16.73 -1.09
CA HIS A 180 -7.09 15.55 -0.55
C HIS A 180 -6.73 15.23 0.92
N ILE A 181 -7.45 15.74 1.87
CA ILE A 181 -7.61 15.10 3.19
C ILE A 181 -9.04 14.64 3.32
#